data_b6c40c85c4a6f5b4984366f8e3607dfc
#
_entry.id   b6c40c85c4a6f5b4984366f8e3607dfc
#
_cell.length_a   1.000
_cell.length_b   1.000
_cell.length_c   1.000
_cell.angle_alpha   90.00
_cell.angle_beta   90.00
_cell.angle_gamma   90.00
#
_symmetry.space_group_name_H-M   'P 1'
#
loop_
_entity.id
_entity.type
_entity.pdbx_description
1 polymer ?
#
loop_
_entity_poly.entity_id
_entity_poly.type
_entity_poly.pdbx_seq_one_letter_code
_entity_poly.pdbx_strand_id
1 'polypeptide(L)'
;MTIVDTSVWIDFLQGSDHWTKTRLKEKLNDRESILYNDIILLEIIQGIRERSGREEINSMFNSLVLVPHKRSTTLLAAEIYQELQRKGLRIRSIVDCLIAATAIETGATVLHKDRDFEFIANYYPVITEKE
;
A
#
# COMPACT_ATOMS: atom_id res chain seq x y z
N MET A 1 -9.69 8.99 1.37
CA MET A 1 -9.28 7.57 1.52
C MET A 1 -7.87 7.39 1.04
N THR A 2 -7.09 6.68 1.80
CA THR A 2 -5.68 6.41 1.48
C THR A 2 -5.40 4.93 1.66
N ILE A 3 -4.72 4.32 0.69
CA ILE A 3 -4.10 3.01 0.87
C ILE A 3 -2.61 3.23 1.12
N VAL A 4 -2.07 2.57 2.15
CA VAL A 4 -0.69 2.79 2.60
C VAL A 4 0.15 1.58 2.23
N ASP A 5 1.23 1.83 1.49
CA ASP A 5 2.15 0.77 1.09
C ASP A 5 2.85 0.15 2.31
N THR A 6 3.17 -1.12 2.19
CA THR A 6 3.83 -1.89 3.25
C THR A 6 5.10 -1.21 3.76
N SER A 7 5.89 -0.60 2.88
CA SER A 7 7.13 0.07 3.26
C SER A 7 6.92 1.19 4.27
N VAL A 8 5.82 1.93 4.14
CA VAL A 8 5.46 3.01 5.07
C VAL A 8 5.03 2.45 6.42
N TRP A 9 4.28 1.37 6.42
CA TRP A 9 3.92 0.68 7.65
C TRP A 9 5.14 0.16 8.40
N ILE A 10 6.12 -0.38 7.67
CA ILE A 10 7.37 -0.89 8.26
C ILE A 10 8.13 0.26 8.92
N ASP A 11 8.25 1.42 8.26
CA ASP A 11 8.88 2.59 8.86
C ASP A 11 8.15 3.04 10.14
N PHE A 12 6.83 3.00 10.11
CA PHE A 12 6.00 3.34 11.26
C PHE A 12 6.31 2.44 12.46
N LEU A 13 6.52 1.15 12.21
CA LEU A 13 6.80 0.16 13.25
C LEU A 13 8.26 0.18 13.72
N GLN A 14 9.20 0.40 12.81
CA GLN A 14 10.63 0.35 13.10
C GLN A 14 11.23 1.69 13.50
N GLY A 15 10.50 2.76 13.34
CA GLY A 15 10.96 4.08 13.76
C GLY A 15 11.85 4.83 12.77
N SER A 16 11.98 4.33 11.52
CA SER A 16 12.73 5.06 10.50
C SER A 16 12.07 6.38 10.16
N ASP A 17 12.86 7.44 10.04
CA ASP A 17 12.34 8.76 9.75
C ASP A 17 12.16 8.96 8.23
N HIS A 18 10.94 9.30 7.85
CA HIS A 18 10.56 9.67 6.49
C HIS A 18 9.26 10.45 6.56
N TRP A 19 9.02 11.36 5.63
CA TRP A 19 7.81 12.18 5.65
C TRP A 19 6.53 11.33 5.58
N THR A 20 6.57 10.19 4.90
CA THR A 20 5.41 9.30 4.78
C THR A 20 4.99 8.72 6.13
N LYS A 21 5.94 8.43 7.01
CA LYS A 21 5.65 7.97 8.37
C LYS A 21 4.91 9.05 9.16
N THR A 22 5.38 10.29 9.06
CA THR A 22 4.72 11.43 9.72
C THR A 22 3.30 11.59 9.17
N ARG A 23 3.14 11.51 7.86
CA ARG A 23 1.84 11.59 7.20
C ARG A 23 0.89 10.47 7.67
N LEU A 24 1.41 9.24 7.80
CA LEU A 24 0.62 8.12 8.31
C LEU A 24 0.14 8.38 9.74
N LYS A 25 1.02 8.89 10.59
CA LYS A 25 0.65 9.24 11.97
C LYS A 25 -0.45 10.28 12.02
N GLU A 26 -0.35 11.32 11.20
CA GLU A 26 -1.36 12.37 11.09
C GLU A 26 -2.71 11.77 10.69
N LYS A 27 -2.72 10.92 9.66
CA LYS A 27 -3.96 10.27 9.19
C LYS A 27 -4.59 9.38 10.25
N LEU A 28 -3.79 8.63 10.99
CA LEU A 28 -4.28 7.79 12.09
C LEU A 28 -4.88 8.66 13.20
N ASN A 29 -4.21 9.75 13.58
CA ASN A 29 -4.69 10.66 14.61
C ASN A 29 -5.99 11.36 14.18
N ASP A 30 -6.11 11.72 12.93
CA ASP A 30 -7.28 12.39 12.37
C ASP A 30 -8.41 11.42 12.03
N ARG A 31 -8.20 10.14 12.28
CA ARG A 31 -9.16 9.06 11.98
C ARG A 31 -9.63 9.04 10.54
N GLU A 32 -8.72 9.35 9.62
CA GLU A 32 -9.00 9.23 8.20
C GLU A 32 -9.22 7.77 7.80
N SER A 33 -9.96 7.55 6.70
CA SER A 33 -10.17 6.21 6.16
C SER A 33 -8.89 5.70 5.53
N ILE A 34 -8.25 4.75 6.19
CA ILE A 34 -7.07 4.05 5.71
C ILE A 34 -7.49 2.66 5.25
N LEU A 35 -7.20 2.37 3.98
CA LEU A 35 -7.53 1.10 3.36
C LEU A 35 -6.34 0.15 3.43
N TYR A 36 -6.63 -1.13 3.53
CA TYR A 36 -5.64 -2.19 3.38
C TYR A 36 -6.25 -3.39 2.69
N ASN A 37 -5.42 -4.26 2.18
CA ASN A 37 -5.82 -5.58 1.70
C ASN A 37 -5.06 -6.66 2.48
N ASP A 38 -5.46 -7.90 2.32
CA ASP A 38 -4.85 -9.01 3.05
C ASP A 38 -3.36 -9.17 2.75
N ILE A 39 -2.91 -8.78 1.55
CA ILE A 39 -1.51 -8.91 1.16
C ILE A 39 -0.64 -7.91 1.94
N ILE A 40 -1.12 -6.68 2.13
CA ILE A 40 -0.42 -5.68 2.94
C ILE A 40 -0.24 -6.20 4.36
N LEU A 41 -1.33 -6.69 4.96
CA LEU A 41 -1.30 -7.23 6.31
C LEU A 41 -0.35 -8.42 6.41
N LEU A 42 -0.38 -9.32 5.44
CA LEU A 42 0.52 -10.48 5.37
C LEU A 42 1.98 -10.04 5.34
N GLU A 43 2.33 -9.08 4.48
CA GLU A 43 3.70 -8.59 4.36
C GLU A 43 4.20 -7.95 5.64
N ILE A 44 3.35 -7.21 6.33
CA ILE A 44 3.71 -6.60 7.61
C ILE A 44 3.95 -7.67 8.67
N ILE A 45 2.99 -8.56 8.85
CA ILE A 45 3.03 -9.56 9.93
C ILE A 45 4.18 -10.55 9.74
N GLN A 46 4.48 -10.97 8.52
CA GLN A 46 5.57 -11.91 8.28
C GLN A 46 6.92 -11.37 8.74
N GLY A 47 7.10 -10.05 8.76
CA GLY A 47 8.32 -9.40 9.20
C GLY A 47 8.41 -9.20 10.71
N ILE A 48 7.36 -9.49 11.45
CA ILE A 48 7.32 -9.31 12.91
C ILE A 48 7.63 -10.64 13.58
N ARG A 49 8.73 -10.68 14.36
CA ARG A 49 9.16 -11.91 15.03
C ARG A 49 8.39 -12.16 16.32
N GLU A 50 8.07 -11.08 17.05
CA GLU A 50 7.46 -11.21 18.38
C GLU A 50 5.94 -11.31 18.25
N ARG A 51 5.37 -12.26 19.02
CA ARG A 51 3.92 -12.47 19.03
C ARG A 51 3.16 -11.24 19.48
N SER A 52 3.66 -10.51 20.46
CA SER A 52 3.02 -9.28 20.95
C SER A 52 2.92 -8.21 19.87
N GLY A 53 3.97 -8.08 19.03
CA GLY A 53 3.96 -7.15 17.91
C GLY A 53 2.92 -7.52 16.86
N ARG A 54 2.75 -8.81 16.58
CA ARG A 54 1.72 -9.30 15.64
C ARG A 54 0.32 -9.00 16.15
N GLU A 55 0.08 -9.24 17.42
CA GLU A 55 -1.22 -8.98 18.07
C GLU A 55 -1.56 -7.50 18.04
N GLU A 56 -0.57 -6.64 18.31
CA GLU A 56 -0.74 -5.19 18.28
C GLU A 56 -1.14 -4.70 16.87
N ILE A 57 -0.45 -5.18 15.82
CA ILE A 57 -0.76 -4.83 14.45
C ILE A 57 -2.14 -5.36 14.05
N ASN A 58 -2.42 -6.61 14.36
CA ASN A 58 -3.72 -7.19 14.04
C ASN A 58 -4.86 -6.41 14.72
N SER A 59 -4.66 -5.99 15.95
CA SER A 59 -5.63 -5.16 16.67
C SER A 59 -5.79 -3.78 16.04
N MET A 60 -4.69 -3.13 15.65
CA MET A 60 -4.71 -1.82 15.00
C MET A 60 -5.48 -1.90 13.67
N PHE A 61 -5.26 -2.95 12.90
CA PHE A 61 -5.89 -3.11 11.59
C PHE A 61 -7.40 -3.37 11.68
N ASN A 62 -7.91 -3.77 12.83
CA ASN A 62 -9.36 -3.86 13.04
C ASN A 62 -10.08 -2.52 12.89
N SER A 63 -9.40 -1.41 13.11
CA SER A 63 -9.95 -0.07 12.92
C SER A 63 -9.78 0.49 11.51
N LEU A 64 -9.06 -0.21 10.65
CA LEU A 64 -8.85 0.17 9.27
C LEU A 64 -9.87 -0.50 8.35
N VAL A 65 -9.91 -0.09 7.10
CA VAL A 65 -10.90 -0.59 6.13
C VAL A 65 -10.26 -1.68 5.27
N LEU A 66 -10.73 -2.90 5.43
CA LEU A 66 -10.32 -4.01 4.56
C LEU A 66 -11.01 -3.90 3.21
N VAL A 67 -10.22 -3.88 2.15
CA VAL A 67 -10.73 -3.94 0.78
C VAL A 67 -10.63 -5.39 0.31
N PRO A 68 -11.78 -6.06 0.06
CA PRO A 68 -11.76 -7.43 -0.40
C PRO A 68 -11.08 -7.55 -1.75
N HIS A 69 -10.26 -8.59 -1.91
CA HIS A 69 -9.63 -8.87 -3.18
C HIS A 69 -10.64 -9.44 -4.17
N LYS A 70 -10.72 -8.83 -5.35
CA LYS A 70 -11.64 -9.25 -6.41
C LYS A 70 -10.87 -9.82 -7.59
N ARG A 71 -11.57 -10.57 -8.42
CA ARG A 71 -10.99 -11.03 -9.67
C ARG A 71 -10.56 -9.85 -10.55
N SER A 72 -11.36 -8.78 -10.61
CA SER A 72 -11.02 -7.57 -11.35
C SER A 72 -9.72 -6.95 -10.88
N THR A 73 -9.45 -6.98 -9.58
CA THR A 73 -8.18 -6.48 -9.01
C THR A 73 -7.00 -7.28 -9.52
N THR A 74 -7.12 -8.61 -9.55
CA THR A 74 -6.08 -9.50 -10.10
C THR A 74 -5.80 -9.19 -11.56
N LEU A 75 -6.84 -9.07 -12.37
CA LEU A 75 -6.69 -8.81 -13.80
C LEU A 75 -6.07 -7.46 -14.07
N LEU A 76 -6.48 -6.43 -13.33
CA LEU A 76 -5.92 -5.10 -13.48
C LEU A 76 -4.45 -5.05 -13.03
N ALA A 77 -4.10 -5.69 -11.92
CA ALA A 77 -2.72 -5.76 -11.46
C ALA A 77 -1.81 -6.46 -12.48
N ALA A 78 -2.29 -7.55 -13.07
CA ALA A 78 -1.55 -8.26 -14.12
C ALA A 78 -1.36 -7.39 -15.37
N GLU A 79 -2.39 -6.66 -15.78
CA GLU A 79 -2.32 -5.72 -16.88
C GLU A 79 -1.28 -4.62 -16.63
N ILE A 80 -1.31 -4.02 -15.45
CA ILE A 80 -0.34 -2.99 -15.06
C ILE A 80 1.09 -3.54 -15.16
N TYR A 81 1.34 -4.70 -14.58
CA TYR A 81 2.65 -5.32 -14.62
C TYR A 81 3.13 -5.55 -16.06
N GLN A 82 2.29 -6.16 -16.90
CA GLN A 82 2.62 -6.46 -18.29
C GLN A 82 2.86 -5.20 -19.11
N GLU A 83 2.05 -4.18 -18.92
CA GLU A 83 2.16 -2.92 -19.69
C GLU A 83 3.47 -2.19 -19.34
N LEU A 84 3.83 -2.10 -18.07
CA LEU A 84 5.07 -1.46 -17.67
C LEU A 84 6.28 -2.27 -18.14
N GLN A 85 6.20 -3.59 -18.11
CA GLN A 85 7.24 -4.46 -18.63
C GLN A 85 7.47 -4.24 -20.12
N ARG A 86 6.39 -4.09 -20.91
CA ARG A 86 6.48 -3.76 -22.34
C ARG A 86 7.17 -2.43 -22.58
N LYS A 87 7.03 -1.48 -21.68
CA LYS A 87 7.67 -0.16 -21.75
C LYS A 87 9.11 -0.17 -21.25
N GLY A 88 9.65 -1.34 -20.88
CA GLY A 88 11.00 -1.47 -20.38
C GLY A 88 11.17 -1.04 -18.93
N LEU A 89 10.07 -0.85 -18.21
CA LEU A 89 10.11 -0.49 -16.80
C LEU A 89 10.02 -1.74 -15.94
N ARG A 90 11.01 -1.92 -15.06
CA ARG A 90 11.02 -3.06 -14.15
C ARG A 90 10.30 -2.69 -12.86
N ILE A 91 9.18 -3.33 -12.63
CA ILE A 91 8.49 -3.29 -11.35
C ILE A 91 9.10 -4.37 -10.47
N ARG A 92 9.62 -3.99 -9.30
CA ARG A 92 10.31 -4.91 -8.40
C ARG A 92 9.38 -5.89 -7.71
N SER A 93 8.14 -5.51 -7.52
CA SER A 93 7.16 -6.35 -6.83
C SER A 93 5.80 -6.27 -7.51
N ILE A 94 5.23 -7.43 -7.78
CA ILE A 94 3.86 -7.50 -8.29
C ILE A 94 2.84 -7.00 -7.26
N VAL A 95 3.22 -6.99 -5.98
CA VAL A 95 2.38 -6.46 -4.91
C VAL A 95 2.13 -4.96 -5.10
N ASP A 96 3.10 -4.22 -5.62
CA ASP A 96 2.90 -2.80 -5.93
C ASP A 96 1.81 -2.62 -7.00
N CYS A 97 1.77 -3.51 -7.98
CA CYS A 97 0.71 -3.49 -9.00
C CYS A 97 -0.65 -3.82 -8.38
N LEU A 98 -0.68 -4.72 -7.41
CA LEU A 98 -1.90 -5.07 -6.70
C LEU A 98 -2.42 -3.91 -5.85
N ILE A 99 -1.53 -3.22 -5.15
CA ILE A 99 -1.88 -2.02 -4.37
C ILE A 99 -2.40 -0.93 -5.30
N ALA A 100 -1.72 -0.70 -6.42
CA ALA A 100 -2.14 0.28 -7.41
C ALA A 100 -3.53 -0.06 -7.98
N ALA A 101 -3.77 -1.31 -8.31
CA ALA A 101 -5.06 -1.77 -8.81
C ALA A 101 -6.17 -1.53 -7.76
N THR A 102 -5.89 -1.82 -6.51
CA THR A 102 -6.83 -1.57 -5.41
C THR A 102 -7.13 -0.07 -5.27
N ALA A 103 -6.10 0.77 -5.38
CA ALA A 103 -6.27 2.22 -5.32
C ALA A 103 -7.14 2.73 -6.46
N ILE A 104 -6.92 2.23 -7.68
CA ILE A 104 -7.73 2.61 -8.85
C ILE A 104 -9.20 2.21 -8.63
N GLU A 105 -9.44 0.99 -8.20
CA GLU A 105 -10.80 0.48 -8.03
C GLU A 105 -11.57 1.17 -6.92
N THR A 106 -10.88 1.65 -5.89
CA THR A 106 -11.51 2.33 -4.74
C THR A 106 -11.51 3.85 -4.85
N GLY A 107 -10.70 4.42 -5.73
CA GLY A 107 -10.50 5.86 -5.81
C GLY A 107 -9.60 6.41 -4.70
N ALA A 108 -8.90 5.55 -3.97
CA ALA A 108 -8.00 5.97 -2.90
C ALA A 108 -6.69 6.53 -3.45
N THR A 109 -6.07 7.43 -2.68
CA THR A 109 -4.69 7.85 -2.94
C THR A 109 -3.73 6.84 -2.36
N VAL A 110 -2.50 6.77 -2.89
CA VAL A 110 -1.46 5.86 -2.40
C VAL A 110 -0.39 6.65 -1.64
N LEU A 111 -0.14 6.25 -0.41
CA LEU A 111 0.98 6.76 0.39
C LEU A 111 2.10 5.74 0.32
N HIS A 112 3.25 6.12 -0.27
CA HIS A 112 4.34 5.20 -0.58
C HIS A 112 5.70 5.87 -0.56
N LYS A 113 6.74 5.04 -0.58
CA LYS A 113 8.15 5.46 -0.69
C LYS A 113 8.82 4.95 -1.96
N ASP A 114 8.11 4.14 -2.76
CA ASP A 114 8.69 3.44 -3.90
C ASP A 114 8.39 4.15 -5.22
N ARG A 115 9.45 4.41 -6.01
CA ARG A 115 9.32 5.01 -7.33
C ARG A 115 8.46 4.21 -8.31
N ASP A 116 8.26 2.92 -8.05
CA ASP A 116 7.43 2.07 -8.91
C ASP A 116 5.99 2.61 -9.02
N PHE A 117 5.46 3.19 -7.94
CA PHE A 117 4.14 3.81 -7.98
C PHE A 117 4.11 5.06 -8.87
N GLU A 118 5.21 5.80 -8.93
CA GLU A 118 5.31 6.94 -9.85
C GLU A 118 5.34 6.47 -11.32
N PHE A 119 6.02 5.37 -11.60
CA PHE A 119 5.99 4.77 -12.94
C PHE A 119 4.58 4.33 -13.31
N ILE A 120 3.87 3.68 -12.40
CA ILE A 120 2.49 3.25 -12.62
C ILE A 120 1.58 4.46 -12.85
N ALA A 121 1.75 5.52 -12.06
CA ALA A 121 0.93 6.73 -12.16
C ALA A 121 1.09 7.47 -13.49
N ASN A 122 2.21 7.26 -14.20
CA ASN A 122 2.40 7.84 -15.53
C ASN A 122 1.48 7.23 -16.60
N TYR A 123 0.99 6.02 -16.37
CA TYR A 123 0.22 5.27 -17.37
C TYR A 123 -1.17 4.85 -16.91
N TYR A 124 -1.43 4.92 -15.62
CA TYR A 124 -2.69 4.52 -14.99
C TYR A 124 -3.18 5.60 -14.04
N PRO A 125 -4.49 5.68 -13.79
CA PRO A 125 -5.06 6.75 -12.94
C PRO A 125 -4.85 6.47 -11.45
N VAL A 126 -3.61 6.30 -11.05
CA VAL A 126 -3.21 6.19 -9.64
C VAL A 126 -2.79 7.57 -9.16
N ILE A 127 -3.37 7.99 -8.05
CA ILE A 127 -3.02 9.25 -7.40
C ILE A 127 -2.12 8.94 -6.23
N THR A 128 -0.91 9.49 -6.24
CA THR A 128 0.05 9.31 -5.16
C THR A 128 0.12 10.58 -4.31
N GLU A 129 0.32 10.39 -3.01
CA GLU A 129 0.50 11.53 -2.12
C GLU A 129 1.91 12.08 -2.24
N LYS A 130 2.02 13.39 -2.07
CA LYS A 130 3.28 14.14 -2.11
C LYS A 130 3.56 14.79 -0.76
N GLU A 131 4.81 14.98 -0.48
CA GLU A 131 5.26 15.68 0.73
C GLU A 131 4.69 17.08 0.84
#